data_b3fd676c129f8dfc5128d23882bd3b87
#
_entry.id   b3fd676c129f8dfc5128d23882bd3b87
#
_cell.length_a   1.000
_cell.length_b   1.000
_cell.length_c   1.000
_cell.angle_alpha   90.00
_cell.angle_beta   90.00
_cell.angle_gamma   90.00
#
_symmetry.space_group_name_H-M   'P 1'
#
loop_
_entity.id
_entity.type
_entity.pdbx_description
1 polymer ?
#
loop_
_entity_poly.entity_id
_entity_poly.type
_entity_poly.pdbx_seq_one_letter_code
_entity_poly.pdbx_strand_id
1 'polypeptide(L)'
;MIEPKYMKTLELDKILQMLADLTCCDTAREQALRIQPLTERDEVQHEIDRTNDLFQLTARFGTPTFLTLRNPIGRLKIAQSGGSLSCGDLLSVAAVLRQARILAQWRDQWDGEENAVSEQFSRIYLNNSLEREITSAIISEEEVDDNASPELAAIRRKIRNTELRIRDRMDKMIRSSTYQKYLQDAIITMRDGRFVVPVKAEYRSEVPGMVHDTSGSGSTYFVEPASVVEANNEIRVLHAKEKEEIERILAEFSARVGEDADNI
;
A
#
# COMPACT_ATOMS: atom_id res chain seq x y z
N MET A 1 14.98 39.75 16.80
CA MET A 1 14.40 39.19 15.54
C MET A 1 15.08 39.88 14.38
N ILE A 2 15.70 39.12 13.47
CA ILE A 2 16.37 39.70 12.28
C ILE A 2 15.32 40.05 11.25
N GLU A 3 15.42 41.27 10.70
CA GLU A 3 14.42 41.70 9.69
C GLU A 3 14.53 40.87 8.41
N PRO A 4 13.42 40.46 7.78
CA PRO A 4 13.40 39.68 6.54
C PRO A 4 14.21 40.28 5.39
N LYS A 5 14.35 41.60 5.38
CA LYS A 5 15.15 42.37 4.41
C LYS A 5 16.62 41.93 4.42
N TYR A 6 17.21 41.75 5.58
CA TYR A 6 18.62 41.34 5.70
C TYR A 6 18.85 39.92 5.26
N MET A 7 17.90 39.02 5.57
CA MET A 7 17.95 37.64 5.13
C MET A 7 17.99 37.52 3.59
N LYS A 8 17.15 38.31 2.91
CA LYS A 8 17.14 38.35 1.45
C LYS A 8 18.39 38.99 0.86
N THR A 9 18.90 40.07 1.49
CA THR A 9 20.14 40.74 1.04
C THR A 9 21.36 39.82 1.17
N LEU A 10 21.38 38.93 2.16
CA LEU A 10 22.45 37.93 2.39
C LEU A 10 22.18 36.61 1.67
N GLU A 11 21.13 36.52 0.83
CA GLU A 11 20.77 35.33 0.05
C GLU A 11 20.50 34.09 0.88
N LEU A 12 20.08 34.23 2.14
CA LEU A 12 19.74 33.10 3.01
C LEU A 12 18.61 32.25 2.42
N ASP A 13 17.64 32.85 1.75
CA ASP A 13 16.56 32.16 1.04
C ASP A 13 17.09 31.16 0.01
N LYS A 14 18.16 31.49 -0.71
CA LYS A 14 18.77 30.56 -1.67
C LYS A 14 19.48 29.40 -0.96
N ILE A 15 20.17 29.66 0.15
CA ILE A 15 20.83 28.61 0.95
C ILE A 15 19.77 27.65 1.54
N LEU A 16 18.68 28.20 2.08
CA LEU A 16 17.59 27.36 2.61
C LEU A 16 16.89 26.55 1.52
N GLN A 17 16.77 27.10 0.30
CA GLN A 17 16.26 26.32 -0.82
C GLN A 17 17.18 25.16 -1.20
N MET A 18 18.50 25.40 -1.25
CA MET A 18 19.48 24.33 -1.49
C MET A 18 19.42 23.24 -0.41
N LEU A 19 19.27 23.63 0.86
CA LEU A 19 19.09 22.69 1.96
C LEU A 19 17.77 21.89 1.81
N ALA A 20 16.69 22.56 1.49
CA ALA A 20 15.37 21.93 1.27
C ALA A 20 15.40 20.92 0.11
N ASP A 21 16.18 21.18 -0.93
CA ASP A 21 16.33 20.27 -2.08
C ASP A 21 17.13 18.99 -1.75
N LEU A 22 17.86 18.95 -0.63
CA LEU A 22 18.56 17.78 -0.12
C LEU A 22 17.68 16.91 0.80
N THR A 23 16.51 17.35 1.18
CA THR A 23 15.63 16.62 2.08
C THR A 23 14.89 15.48 1.38
N CYS A 24 14.54 14.44 2.15
CA CYS A 24 13.89 13.22 1.64
C CYS A 24 12.38 13.15 1.94
N CYS A 25 11.82 14.15 2.61
CA CYS A 25 10.38 14.21 2.91
C CYS A 25 9.89 15.66 2.99
N ASP A 26 8.59 15.83 2.72
CA ASP A 26 7.96 17.17 2.70
C ASP A 26 8.09 17.92 4.01
N THR A 27 7.93 17.23 5.14
CA THR A 27 8.04 17.85 6.48
C THR A 27 9.45 18.41 6.72
N ALA A 28 10.50 17.66 6.39
CA ALA A 28 11.88 18.13 6.51
C ALA A 28 12.15 19.31 5.54
N ARG A 29 11.60 19.25 4.33
CA ARG A 29 11.66 20.35 3.36
C ARG A 29 11.04 21.63 3.92
N GLU A 30 9.84 21.53 4.47
CA GLU A 30 9.19 22.67 5.10
C GLU A 30 9.97 23.22 6.28
N GLN A 31 10.52 22.35 7.13
CA GLN A 31 11.36 22.76 8.26
C GLN A 31 12.63 23.48 7.78
N ALA A 32 13.31 22.96 6.78
CA ALA A 32 14.48 23.59 6.18
C ALA A 32 14.20 25.02 5.71
N LEU A 33 13.06 25.24 5.01
CA LEU A 33 12.65 26.56 4.52
C LEU A 33 12.24 27.53 5.64
N ARG A 34 11.89 27.03 6.83
CA ARG A 34 11.47 27.84 7.99
C ARG A 34 12.62 28.18 8.93
N ILE A 35 13.83 27.73 8.69
CA ILE A 35 14.99 28.03 9.55
C ILE A 35 15.19 29.54 9.62
N GLN A 36 15.39 30.03 10.84
CA GLN A 36 15.65 31.43 11.12
C GLN A 36 17.04 31.56 11.78
N PRO A 37 17.76 32.67 11.55
CA PRO A 37 19.02 32.91 12.24
C PRO A 37 18.80 33.01 13.74
N LEU A 38 19.67 32.37 14.50
CA LEU A 38 19.73 32.44 15.96
C LEU A 38 20.63 33.60 16.37
N THR A 39 20.32 34.22 17.52
CA THR A 39 21.07 35.38 18.05
C THR A 39 21.70 35.10 19.42
N GLU A 40 21.13 34.15 20.15
CA GLU A 40 21.69 33.77 21.45
C GLU A 40 22.90 32.85 21.28
N ARG A 41 24.00 33.22 21.93
CA ARG A 41 25.29 32.58 21.77
C ARG A 41 25.22 31.06 22.05
N ASP A 42 24.57 30.70 23.13
CA ASP A 42 24.52 29.29 23.57
C ASP A 42 23.65 28.44 22.62
N GLU A 43 22.57 28.98 22.07
CA GLU A 43 21.75 28.31 21.05
C GLU A 43 22.53 28.13 19.75
N VAL A 44 23.26 29.17 19.30
CA VAL A 44 24.11 29.10 18.11
C VAL A 44 25.19 28.02 18.29
N GLN A 45 25.87 28.01 19.44
CA GLN A 45 26.91 27.05 19.74
C GLN A 45 26.35 25.61 19.72
N HIS A 46 25.20 25.40 20.35
CA HIS A 46 24.52 24.08 20.37
C HIS A 46 24.21 23.56 18.98
N GLU A 47 23.68 24.40 18.08
CA GLU A 47 23.36 23.98 16.69
C GLU A 47 24.63 23.72 15.85
N ILE A 48 25.72 24.45 16.11
CA ILE A 48 27.03 24.20 15.51
C ILE A 48 27.59 22.86 16.00
N ASP A 49 27.53 22.59 17.30
CA ASP A 49 28.00 21.33 17.90
C ASP A 49 27.22 20.14 17.37
N ARG A 50 25.89 20.24 17.25
CA ARG A 50 25.02 19.22 16.61
C ARG A 50 25.46 18.91 15.17
N THR A 51 25.68 19.96 14.38
CA THR A 51 26.12 19.80 12.99
C THR A 51 27.50 19.16 12.90
N ASN A 52 28.45 19.61 13.75
CA ASN A 52 29.79 19.06 13.79
C ASN A 52 29.79 17.60 14.25
N ASP A 53 29.08 17.25 15.30
CA ASP A 53 28.98 15.88 15.81
C ASP A 53 28.38 14.95 14.78
N LEU A 54 27.31 15.36 14.11
CA LEU A 54 26.71 14.57 13.02
C LEU A 54 27.69 14.39 11.85
N PHE A 55 28.48 15.43 11.51
CA PHE A 55 29.51 15.34 10.48
C PHE A 55 30.59 14.34 10.87
N GLN A 56 31.07 14.38 12.12
CA GLN A 56 32.08 13.42 12.63
C GLN A 56 31.53 11.98 12.64
N LEU A 57 30.28 11.80 13.08
CA LEU A 57 29.61 10.48 13.07
C LEU A 57 29.45 9.93 11.64
N THR A 58 29.05 10.77 10.68
CA THR A 58 28.95 10.34 9.29
C THR A 58 30.28 10.05 8.63
N ALA A 59 31.32 10.77 9.02
CA ALA A 59 32.69 10.50 8.55
C ALA A 59 33.24 9.17 9.11
N ARG A 60 32.86 8.79 10.34
CA ARG A 60 33.32 7.57 11.00
C ARG A 60 32.50 6.33 10.63
N PHE A 61 31.18 6.46 10.57
CA PHE A 61 30.26 5.33 10.43
C PHE A 61 29.52 5.31 9.07
N GLY A 62 29.83 6.25 8.17
CA GLY A 62 29.11 6.45 6.92
C GLY A 62 27.78 7.20 7.11
N THR A 63 27.21 7.65 6.02
CA THR A 63 25.92 8.34 6.03
C THR A 63 24.78 7.31 6.13
N PRO A 64 23.81 7.47 7.06
CA PRO A 64 22.66 6.59 7.11
C PRO A 64 21.81 6.75 5.84
N THR A 65 21.15 5.68 5.45
CA THR A 65 20.21 5.73 4.32
C THR A 65 18.94 6.44 4.72
N PHE A 66 18.52 7.42 3.91
CA PHE A 66 17.23 8.08 4.04
C PHE A 66 16.29 7.64 2.91
N LEU A 67 15.10 7.19 3.29
CA LEU A 67 14.04 6.81 2.36
C LEU A 67 13.25 8.06 1.97
N THR A 68 12.69 8.09 0.77
CA THR A 68 11.69 9.09 0.40
C THR A 68 10.39 8.76 1.13
N LEU A 69 9.97 9.62 2.03
CA LEU A 69 8.80 9.42 2.89
C LEU A 69 7.67 10.38 2.50
N ARG A 70 6.45 9.84 2.49
CA ARG A 70 5.23 10.65 2.47
C ARG A 70 4.89 11.06 3.90
N ASN A 71 4.41 12.30 4.10
CA ASN A 71 4.01 12.78 5.43
C ASN A 71 2.89 11.89 6.02
N PRO A 72 3.11 11.21 7.16
CA PRO A 72 2.14 10.28 7.73
C PRO A 72 1.07 10.96 8.60
N ILE A 73 1.24 12.22 9.00
CA ILE A 73 0.42 12.88 10.05
C ILE A 73 -1.08 12.79 9.76
N GLY A 74 -1.51 13.02 8.52
CA GLY A 74 -2.93 12.94 8.17
C GLY A 74 -3.49 11.52 8.33
N ARG A 75 -2.70 10.49 8.01
CA ARG A 75 -3.04 9.08 8.12
C ARG A 75 -3.10 8.62 9.57
N LEU A 76 -2.12 9.04 10.36
CA LEU A 76 -2.10 8.77 11.80
C LEU A 76 -3.33 9.33 12.50
N LYS A 77 -3.76 10.56 12.16
CA LYS A 77 -4.98 11.17 12.70
C LYS A 77 -6.25 10.40 12.30
N ILE A 78 -6.33 9.91 11.07
CA ILE A 78 -7.44 9.07 10.62
C ILE A 78 -7.49 7.77 11.44
N ALA A 79 -6.37 7.08 11.58
CA ALA A 79 -6.25 5.86 12.36
C ALA A 79 -6.59 6.09 13.83
N GLN A 80 -6.06 7.15 14.46
CA GLN A 80 -6.31 7.52 15.85
C GLN A 80 -7.80 7.82 16.11
N SER A 81 -8.51 8.37 15.12
CA SER A 81 -9.96 8.57 15.17
C SER A 81 -10.80 7.33 14.89
N GLY A 82 -10.18 6.16 14.72
CA GLY A 82 -10.85 4.88 14.43
C GLY A 82 -11.19 4.67 12.94
N GLY A 83 -10.63 5.48 12.05
CA GLY A 83 -10.79 5.30 10.60
C GLY A 83 -9.89 4.20 10.06
N SER A 84 -10.33 3.54 8.98
CA SER A 84 -9.53 2.53 8.27
C SER A 84 -8.63 3.18 7.23
N LEU A 85 -7.38 2.74 7.19
CA LEU A 85 -6.35 3.15 6.23
C LEU A 85 -6.36 2.21 5.02
N SER A 86 -6.00 2.74 3.85
CA SER A 86 -5.76 1.94 2.65
C SER A 86 -4.42 1.16 2.73
N CYS A 87 -4.23 0.19 1.83
CA CYS A 87 -2.94 -0.49 1.68
C CYS A 87 -1.78 0.49 1.51
N GLY A 88 -1.92 1.50 0.63
CA GLY A 88 -0.90 2.52 0.39
C GLY A 88 -0.62 3.40 1.61
N ASP A 89 -1.63 3.71 2.41
CA ASP A 89 -1.46 4.48 3.65
C ASP A 89 -0.70 3.66 4.70
N LEU A 90 -1.05 2.39 4.90
CA LEU A 90 -0.36 1.48 5.81
C LEU A 90 1.10 1.26 5.39
N LEU A 91 1.37 1.07 4.09
CA LEU A 91 2.75 0.98 3.57
C LEU A 91 3.53 2.28 3.80
N SER A 92 2.88 3.44 3.73
CA SER A 92 3.52 4.72 4.04
C SER A 92 3.91 4.82 5.52
N VAL A 93 3.06 4.34 6.44
CA VAL A 93 3.39 4.25 7.86
C VAL A 93 4.52 3.25 8.10
N ALA A 94 4.45 2.07 7.48
CA ALA A 94 5.52 1.07 7.58
C ALA A 94 6.88 1.61 7.07
N ALA A 95 6.88 2.48 6.05
CA ALA A 95 8.10 3.13 5.56
C ALA A 95 8.70 4.09 6.61
N VAL A 96 7.87 4.80 7.40
CA VAL A 96 8.34 5.64 8.52
C VAL A 96 8.98 4.77 9.60
N LEU A 97 8.31 3.68 10.01
CA LEU A 97 8.85 2.74 11.01
C LEU A 97 10.16 2.10 10.52
N ARG A 98 10.25 1.76 9.23
CA ARG A 98 11.47 1.26 8.62
C ARG A 98 12.60 2.29 8.67
N GLN A 99 12.31 3.56 8.38
CA GLN A 99 13.29 4.64 8.49
C GLN A 99 13.77 4.81 9.93
N ALA A 100 12.86 4.77 10.89
CA ALA A 100 13.18 4.81 12.31
C ALA A 100 14.15 3.67 12.69
N ARG A 101 13.87 2.44 12.25
CA ARG A 101 14.74 1.29 12.47
C ARG A 101 16.12 1.45 11.83
N ILE A 102 16.21 1.95 10.60
CA ILE A 102 17.49 2.21 9.91
C ILE A 102 18.32 3.22 10.70
N LEU A 103 17.73 4.30 11.17
CA LEU A 103 18.41 5.32 11.96
C LEU A 103 18.85 4.80 13.32
N ALA A 104 18.02 4.01 14.00
CA ALA A 104 18.39 3.39 15.26
C ALA A 104 19.56 2.40 15.10
N GLN A 105 19.54 1.58 14.06
CA GLN A 105 20.65 0.67 13.74
C GLN A 105 21.95 1.42 13.40
N TRP A 106 21.85 2.57 12.78
CA TRP A 106 23.02 3.41 12.52
C TRP A 106 23.56 4.01 13.82
N ARG A 107 22.69 4.52 14.71
CA ARG A 107 23.04 5.01 16.04
C ARG A 107 23.73 3.92 16.89
N ASP A 108 23.28 2.68 16.81
CA ASP A 108 23.83 1.58 17.62
C ASP A 108 25.30 1.26 17.28
N GLN A 109 25.84 1.82 16.19
CA GLN A 109 27.26 1.74 15.83
C GLN A 109 28.12 2.76 16.61
N TRP A 110 27.50 3.74 17.25
CA TRP A 110 28.26 4.75 18.04
C TRP A 110 28.66 4.15 19.38
N ASP A 111 29.88 4.05 19.71
CA ASP A 111 30.43 3.38 20.91
C ASP A 111 29.92 3.90 22.27
N GLY A 112 28.66 4.36 22.34
CA GLY A 112 27.96 4.81 23.56
C GLY A 112 28.37 6.21 24.04
N GLU A 113 29.13 6.95 23.29
CA GLU A 113 29.47 8.34 23.62
C GLU A 113 28.26 9.26 23.43
N GLU A 114 27.88 9.98 24.47
CA GLU A 114 26.89 11.05 24.38
C GLU A 114 27.46 12.23 23.58
N ASN A 115 26.65 12.76 22.69
CA ASN A 115 26.98 13.87 21.80
C ASN A 115 25.76 14.78 21.61
N ALA A 116 25.92 15.92 20.93
CA ALA A 116 24.86 16.91 20.78
C ALA A 116 23.64 16.41 19.96
N VAL A 117 23.71 15.28 19.25
CA VAL A 117 22.57 14.68 18.53
C VAL A 117 21.95 13.48 19.24
N SER A 118 22.50 13.03 20.36
CA SER A 118 22.03 11.84 21.09
C SER A 118 20.58 11.96 21.52
N GLU A 119 20.15 13.15 21.95
CA GLU A 119 18.75 13.41 22.33
C GLU A 119 17.77 13.18 21.17
N GLN A 120 18.08 13.61 19.95
CA GLN A 120 17.22 13.41 18.79
C GLN A 120 17.04 11.93 18.47
N PHE A 121 18.13 11.16 18.54
CA PHE A 121 18.09 9.72 18.29
C PHE A 121 17.41 8.93 19.41
N SER A 122 17.42 9.42 20.66
CA SER A 122 16.72 8.78 21.77
C SER A 122 15.19 8.88 21.64
N ARG A 123 14.69 9.84 20.88
CA ARG A 123 13.24 10.04 20.62
C ARG A 123 12.70 9.15 19.52
N ILE A 124 13.55 8.40 18.80
CA ILE A 124 13.11 7.53 17.72
C ILE A 124 12.30 6.37 18.29
N TYR A 125 11.02 6.31 17.93
CA TYR A 125 10.14 5.22 18.28
C TYR A 125 10.34 4.02 17.36
N LEU A 126 10.40 2.83 17.93
CA LEU A 126 10.59 1.58 17.20
C LEU A 126 9.40 0.65 17.43
N ASN A 127 8.75 0.24 16.35
CA ASN A 127 7.80 -0.86 16.33
C ASN A 127 8.11 -1.80 15.15
N ASN A 128 9.15 -2.62 15.34
CA ASN A 128 9.63 -3.56 14.31
C ASN A 128 8.61 -4.66 13.99
N SER A 129 7.73 -5.02 14.93
CA SER A 129 6.69 -6.02 14.66
C SER A 129 5.63 -5.45 13.72
N LEU A 130 5.12 -4.26 14.02
CA LEU A 130 4.13 -3.60 13.17
C LEU A 130 4.68 -3.34 11.76
N GLU A 131 5.93 -2.84 11.63
CA GLU A 131 6.60 -2.67 10.33
C GLU A 131 6.59 -3.97 9.51
N ARG A 132 7.04 -5.07 10.13
CA ARG A 132 7.16 -6.36 9.45
C ARG A 132 5.82 -6.96 9.09
N GLU A 133 4.86 -6.90 9.98
CA GLU A 133 3.53 -7.45 9.76
C GLU A 133 2.81 -6.72 8.64
N ILE A 134 2.83 -5.38 8.62
CA ILE A 134 2.26 -4.59 7.52
C ILE A 134 2.93 -4.96 6.20
N THR A 135 4.27 -4.98 6.16
CA THR A 135 5.02 -5.24 4.91
C THR A 135 4.95 -6.68 4.43
N SER A 136 4.63 -7.64 5.29
CA SER A 136 4.38 -9.03 4.91
C SER A 136 2.94 -9.26 4.45
N ALA A 137 1.99 -8.52 5.01
CA ALA A 137 0.58 -8.66 4.67
C ALA A 137 0.15 -7.85 3.44
N ILE A 138 0.86 -6.76 3.11
CA ILE A 138 0.50 -5.85 2.02
C ILE A 138 1.63 -5.82 0.99
N ILE A 139 1.35 -6.32 -0.23
CA ILE A 139 2.32 -6.44 -1.32
C ILE A 139 2.48 -5.10 -2.06
N SER A 140 1.36 -4.41 -2.29
CA SER A 140 1.31 -3.15 -3.02
C SER A 140 0.19 -2.23 -2.52
N GLU A 141 0.07 -1.04 -3.10
CA GLU A 141 -1.01 -0.09 -2.77
C GLU A 141 -2.42 -0.65 -3.01
N GLU A 142 -2.55 -1.72 -3.79
CA GLU A 142 -3.83 -2.32 -4.20
C GLU A 142 -3.97 -3.80 -3.81
N GLU A 143 -2.90 -4.43 -3.27
CA GLU A 143 -2.85 -5.87 -3.10
C GLU A 143 -2.44 -6.29 -1.69
N VAL A 144 -3.28 -7.14 -1.09
CA VAL A 144 -3.03 -7.84 0.18
C VAL A 144 -2.57 -9.25 -0.12
N ASP A 145 -1.52 -9.72 0.56
CA ASP A 145 -0.96 -11.08 0.40
C ASP A 145 -1.98 -12.16 0.77
N ASP A 146 -1.92 -13.30 0.07
CA ASP A 146 -2.76 -14.47 0.39
C ASP A 146 -2.61 -14.92 1.85
N ASN A 147 -1.41 -14.79 2.41
CA ASN A 147 -1.07 -15.20 3.76
C ASN A 147 -1.28 -14.12 4.82
N ALA A 148 -1.85 -12.97 4.45
CA ALA A 148 -2.18 -11.91 5.42
C ALA A 148 -3.15 -12.41 6.51
N SER A 149 -4.00 -13.39 6.18
CA SER A 149 -4.75 -14.18 7.15
C SER A 149 -5.02 -15.61 6.65
N PRO A 150 -5.19 -16.58 7.57
CA PRO A 150 -5.59 -17.94 7.20
C PRO A 150 -6.94 -17.98 6.48
N GLU A 151 -7.87 -17.10 6.84
CA GLU A 151 -9.19 -16.97 6.23
C GLU A 151 -9.08 -16.47 4.78
N LEU A 152 -8.30 -15.42 4.52
CA LEU A 152 -8.08 -14.91 3.15
C LEU A 152 -7.47 -15.97 2.26
N ALA A 153 -6.46 -16.70 2.75
CA ALA A 153 -5.83 -17.82 2.04
C ALA A 153 -6.86 -18.92 1.70
N ALA A 154 -7.75 -19.25 2.63
CA ALA A 154 -8.78 -20.26 2.43
C ALA A 154 -9.82 -19.82 1.38
N ILE A 155 -10.28 -18.55 1.46
CA ILE A 155 -11.23 -17.96 0.51
C ILE A 155 -10.63 -17.98 -0.90
N ARG A 156 -9.44 -17.44 -1.10
CA ARG A 156 -8.77 -17.38 -2.41
C ARG A 156 -8.48 -18.76 -3.00
N ARG A 157 -8.08 -19.72 -2.16
CA ARG A 157 -7.95 -21.12 -2.60
C ARG A 157 -9.28 -21.69 -3.07
N LYS A 158 -10.39 -21.37 -2.38
CA LYS A 158 -11.72 -21.84 -2.77
C LYS A 158 -12.18 -21.21 -4.07
N ILE A 159 -11.90 -19.91 -4.30
CA ILE A 159 -12.15 -19.22 -5.56
C ILE A 159 -11.43 -19.95 -6.70
N ARG A 160 -10.11 -20.12 -6.60
CA ARG A 160 -9.30 -20.81 -7.62
C ARG A 160 -9.82 -22.22 -7.93
N ASN A 161 -10.17 -22.99 -6.91
CA ASN A 161 -10.70 -24.34 -7.11
C ASN A 161 -12.08 -24.33 -7.80
N THR A 162 -12.94 -23.37 -7.48
CA THR A 162 -14.26 -23.24 -8.10
C THR A 162 -14.13 -22.77 -9.55
N GLU A 163 -13.23 -21.86 -9.85
CA GLU A 163 -12.89 -21.44 -11.23
C GLU A 163 -12.39 -22.64 -12.07
N LEU A 164 -11.49 -23.43 -11.53
CA LEU A 164 -11.00 -24.64 -12.22
C LEU A 164 -12.13 -25.62 -12.52
N ARG A 165 -13.07 -25.83 -11.58
CA ARG A 165 -14.26 -26.66 -11.82
C ARG A 165 -15.17 -26.13 -12.91
N ILE A 166 -15.36 -24.82 -12.95
CA ILE A 166 -16.18 -24.16 -14.00
C ILE A 166 -15.49 -24.37 -15.35
N ARG A 167 -14.21 -24.05 -15.45
CA ARG A 167 -13.43 -24.22 -16.69
C ARG A 167 -13.49 -25.65 -17.22
N ASP A 168 -13.26 -26.65 -16.35
CA ASP A 168 -13.32 -28.06 -16.76
C ASP A 168 -14.72 -28.46 -17.30
N ARG A 169 -15.80 -27.98 -16.66
CA ARG A 169 -17.16 -28.26 -17.13
C ARG A 169 -17.44 -27.56 -18.46
N MET A 170 -17.05 -26.33 -18.60
CA MET A 170 -17.27 -25.55 -19.83
C MET A 170 -16.38 -26.04 -20.97
N ASP A 171 -15.14 -26.45 -20.71
CA ASP A 171 -14.26 -27.06 -21.72
C ASP A 171 -14.85 -28.35 -22.29
N LYS A 172 -15.42 -29.20 -21.45
CA LYS A 172 -16.16 -30.39 -21.92
C LYS A 172 -17.35 -30.02 -22.79
N MET A 173 -18.07 -28.95 -22.44
CA MET A 173 -19.20 -28.45 -23.23
C MET A 173 -18.76 -27.90 -24.59
N ILE A 174 -17.78 -26.99 -24.66
CA ILE A 174 -17.37 -26.36 -25.93
C ILE A 174 -16.67 -27.33 -26.87
N ARG A 175 -16.11 -28.45 -26.35
CA ARG A 175 -15.52 -29.52 -27.17
C ARG A 175 -16.54 -30.54 -27.66
N SER A 176 -17.76 -30.54 -27.13
CA SER A 176 -18.84 -31.44 -27.55
C SER A 176 -19.32 -31.12 -28.96
N SER A 177 -19.35 -32.11 -29.85
CA SER A 177 -19.87 -31.93 -31.22
C SER A 177 -21.33 -31.43 -31.25
N THR A 178 -22.10 -31.69 -30.22
CA THR A 178 -23.47 -31.21 -30.06
C THR A 178 -23.51 -29.69 -29.88
N TYR A 179 -22.63 -29.15 -29.00
CA TYR A 179 -22.65 -27.73 -28.66
C TYR A 179 -21.87 -26.88 -29.68
N GLN A 180 -20.82 -27.40 -30.33
CA GLN A 180 -19.99 -26.65 -31.27
C GLN A 180 -20.80 -25.96 -32.37
N LYS A 181 -21.89 -26.57 -32.86
CA LYS A 181 -22.74 -25.98 -33.91
C LYS A 181 -23.57 -24.78 -33.38
N TYR A 182 -23.82 -24.73 -32.07
CA TYR A 182 -24.62 -23.67 -31.44
C TYR A 182 -23.77 -22.46 -31.04
N LEU A 183 -22.47 -22.68 -30.79
CA LEU A 183 -21.56 -21.65 -30.37
C LEU A 183 -21.12 -20.78 -31.54
N GLN A 184 -20.99 -19.47 -31.32
CA GLN A 184 -20.38 -18.55 -32.25
C GLN A 184 -18.87 -18.83 -32.37
N ASP A 185 -18.23 -19.01 -31.21
CA ASP A 185 -16.84 -19.40 -31.04
C ASP A 185 -16.74 -20.43 -29.90
N ALA A 186 -15.85 -21.41 -30.03
CA ALA A 186 -15.61 -22.42 -28.99
C ALA A 186 -14.69 -21.90 -27.89
N ILE A 187 -15.06 -20.79 -27.24
CA ILE A 187 -14.30 -20.12 -26.17
C ILE A 187 -15.13 -19.95 -24.92
N ILE A 188 -14.41 -19.84 -23.79
CA ILE A 188 -14.97 -19.42 -22.50
C ILE A 188 -14.58 -17.97 -22.30
N THR A 189 -15.52 -17.11 -21.96
CA THR A 189 -15.27 -15.70 -21.66
C THR A 189 -15.96 -15.28 -20.36
N MET A 190 -15.74 -14.04 -19.93
CA MET A 190 -16.39 -13.48 -18.75
C MET A 190 -17.28 -12.31 -19.15
N ARG A 191 -18.45 -12.22 -18.53
CA ARG A 191 -19.37 -11.07 -18.58
C ARG A 191 -19.88 -10.83 -17.16
N ASP A 192 -19.78 -9.61 -16.68
CA ASP A 192 -20.20 -9.22 -15.32
C ASP A 192 -19.71 -10.16 -14.21
N GLY A 193 -18.44 -10.59 -14.32
CA GLY A 193 -17.82 -11.49 -13.35
C GLY A 193 -18.30 -12.95 -13.44
N ARG A 194 -18.97 -13.36 -14.52
CA ARG A 194 -19.49 -14.71 -14.74
C ARG A 194 -18.84 -15.37 -15.95
N PHE A 195 -18.57 -16.64 -15.84
CA PHE A 195 -18.11 -17.46 -16.97
C PHE A 195 -19.30 -17.77 -17.89
N VAL A 196 -19.14 -17.40 -19.15
CA VAL A 196 -20.17 -17.53 -20.19
C VAL A 196 -19.59 -18.09 -21.48
N VAL A 197 -20.45 -18.59 -22.37
CA VAL A 197 -20.11 -19.00 -23.75
C VAL A 197 -20.87 -18.14 -24.77
N PRO A 198 -20.24 -17.77 -25.90
CA PRO A 198 -20.90 -17.05 -26.97
C PRO A 198 -21.77 -18.02 -27.80
N VAL A 199 -23.08 -17.82 -27.81
CA VAL A 199 -24.07 -18.64 -28.51
C VAL A 199 -24.66 -17.84 -29.66
N LYS A 200 -24.77 -18.42 -30.86
CA LYS A 200 -25.45 -17.78 -31.99
C LYS A 200 -26.91 -17.52 -31.65
N ALA A 201 -27.44 -16.38 -32.07
CA ALA A 201 -28.77 -15.94 -31.72
C ALA A 201 -29.85 -16.97 -32.09
N GLU A 202 -29.71 -17.61 -33.25
CA GLU A 202 -30.63 -18.63 -33.79
C GLU A 202 -30.67 -19.93 -32.94
N TYR A 203 -29.60 -20.20 -32.16
CA TYR A 203 -29.53 -21.40 -31.31
C TYR A 203 -29.63 -21.09 -29.80
N ARG A 204 -30.14 -19.91 -29.44
CA ARG A 204 -30.28 -19.51 -28.03
C ARG A 204 -31.08 -20.52 -27.19
N SER A 205 -32.14 -21.11 -27.79
CA SER A 205 -32.98 -22.11 -27.10
C SER A 205 -32.30 -23.46 -26.88
N GLU A 206 -31.29 -23.77 -27.65
CA GLU A 206 -30.57 -25.05 -27.61
C GLU A 206 -29.51 -25.11 -26.48
N VAL A 207 -29.17 -23.96 -25.90
CA VAL A 207 -28.19 -23.87 -24.82
C VAL A 207 -28.93 -23.43 -23.55
N PRO A 208 -29.28 -24.36 -22.64
CA PRO A 208 -29.95 -24.03 -21.40
C PRO A 208 -29.04 -23.16 -20.51
N GLY A 209 -29.54 -22.02 -20.04
CA GLY A 209 -28.78 -21.12 -19.20
C GLY A 209 -29.35 -19.69 -19.20
N MET A 210 -28.62 -18.76 -18.57
CA MET A 210 -29.01 -17.34 -18.48
C MET A 210 -28.18 -16.51 -19.46
N VAL A 211 -28.85 -15.55 -20.12
CA VAL A 211 -28.15 -14.54 -20.95
C VAL A 211 -27.69 -13.41 -20.05
N HIS A 212 -26.40 -13.09 -20.12
CA HIS A 212 -25.82 -11.97 -19.37
C HIS A 212 -25.49 -10.79 -20.27
N ASP A 213 -25.26 -11.04 -21.57
CA ASP A 213 -24.91 -9.97 -22.48
C ASP A 213 -25.28 -10.36 -23.92
N THR A 214 -25.32 -9.37 -24.82
CA THR A 214 -25.59 -9.54 -26.24
C THR A 214 -24.58 -8.74 -27.05
N SER A 215 -24.07 -9.29 -28.14
CA SER A 215 -23.18 -8.55 -29.03
C SER A 215 -23.87 -7.31 -29.63
N GLY A 216 -23.10 -6.27 -29.96
CA GLY A 216 -23.63 -5.02 -30.51
C GLY A 216 -24.45 -5.20 -31.79
N SER A 217 -24.24 -6.28 -32.56
CA SER A 217 -25.03 -6.66 -33.75
C SER A 217 -26.26 -7.48 -33.40
N GLY A 218 -26.47 -7.94 -32.17
CA GLY A 218 -27.54 -8.83 -31.75
C GLY A 218 -27.38 -10.28 -32.22
N SER A 219 -26.31 -10.63 -32.93
CA SER A 219 -26.11 -11.96 -33.52
C SER A 219 -25.55 -13.01 -32.55
N THR A 220 -25.09 -12.59 -31.36
CA THR A 220 -24.49 -13.49 -30.36
C THR A 220 -25.01 -13.17 -28.98
N TYR A 221 -25.44 -14.18 -28.26
CA TYR A 221 -25.77 -14.12 -26.85
C TYR A 221 -24.63 -14.71 -25.99
N PHE A 222 -24.25 -14.01 -24.92
CA PHE A 222 -23.31 -14.53 -23.94
C PHE A 222 -24.11 -15.24 -22.86
N VAL A 223 -24.10 -16.57 -22.92
CA VAL A 223 -24.94 -17.44 -22.09
C VAL A 223 -24.10 -18.06 -20.99
N GLU A 224 -24.56 -17.93 -19.76
CA GLU A 224 -24.11 -18.71 -18.62
C GLU A 224 -24.81 -20.07 -18.65
N PRO A 225 -24.11 -21.17 -18.93
CA PRO A 225 -24.74 -22.50 -18.99
C PRO A 225 -25.34 -22.90 -17.63
N ALA A 226 -26.50 -23.51 -17.64
CA ALA A 226 -27.19 -23.96 -16.41
C ALA A 226 -26.30 -24.84 -15.51
N SER A 227 -25.38 -25.60 -16.10
CA SER A 227 -24.43 -26.47 -15.39
C SER A 227 -23.40 -25.74 -14.53
N VAL A 228 -23.20 -24.43 -14.72
CA VAL A 228 -22.19 -23.63 -13.98
C VAL A 228 -22.79 -22.49 -13.18
N VAL A 229 -24.11 -22.25 -13.23
CA VAL A 229 -24.78 -21.15 -12.52
C VAL A 229 -24.49 -21.18 -11.02
N GLU A 230 -24.58 -22.34 -10.36
CA GLU A 230 -24.31 -22.45 -8.94
C GLU A 230 -22.85 -22.13 -8.60
N ALA A 231 -21.92 -22.58 -9.43
CA ALA A 231 -20.49 -22.32 -9.21
C ALA A 231 -20.14 -20.83 -9.45
N ASN A 232 -20.72 -20.20 -10.46
CA ASN A 232 -20.58 -18.75 -10.65
C ASN A 232 -21.18 -17.95 -9.47
N ASN A 233 -22.31 -18.38 -8.92
CA ASN A 233 -22.87 -17.75 -7.73
C ASN A 233 -21.97 -17.95 -6.50
N GLU A 234 -21.37 -19.15 -6.35
CA GLU A 234 -20.39 -19.43 -5.29
C GLU A 234 -19.19 -18.47 -5.40
N ILE A 235 -18.61 -18.25 -6.59
CA ILE A 235 -17.49 -17.32 -6.80
C ILE A 235 -17.90 -15.91 -6.38
N ARG A 236 -19.07 -15.44 -6.76
CA ARG A 236 -19.55 -14.10 -6.39
C ARG A 236 -19.66 -13.93 -4.87
N VAL A 237 -20.16 -14.94 -4.17
CA VAL A 237 -20.22 -14.92 -2.70
C VAL A 237 -18.81 -14.93 -2.10
N LEU A 238 -17.89 -15.71 -2.68
CA LEU A 238 -16.51 -15.77 -2.22
C LEU A 238 -15.76 -14.45 -2.42
N HIS A 239 -15.96 -13.75 -3.54
CA HIS A 239 -15.37 -12.41 -3.73
C HIS A 239 -15.95 -11.38 -2.75
N ALA A 240 -17.21 -11.45 -2.39
CA ALA A 240 -17.76 -10.60 -1.34
C ALA A 240 -17.08 -10.86 0.02
N LYS A 241 -16.90 -12.14 0.37
CA LYS A 241 -16.15 -12.52 1.60
C LYS A 241 -14.68 -12.14 1.55
N GLU A 242 -14.03 -12.27 0.40
CA GLU A 242 -12.66 -11.80 0.20
C GLU A 242 -12.52 -10.32 0.51
N LYS A 243 -13.44 -9.51 -0.03
CA LYS A 243 -13.47 -8.08 0.22
C LYS A 243 -13.69 -7.74 1.70
N GLU A 244 -14.65 -8.39 2.35
CA GLU A 244 -14.93 -8.23 3.78
C GLU A 244 -13.71 -8.59 4.64
N GLU A 245 -13.00 -9.67 4.30
CA GLU A 245 -11.81 -10.11 5.04
C GLU A 245 -10.63 -9.14 4.83
N ILE A 246 -10.44 -8.62 3.61
CA ILE A 246 -9.44 -7.58 3.34
C ILE A 246 -9.75 -6.31 4.16
N GLU A 247 -11.00 -5.86 4.17
CA GLU A 247 -11.43 -4.70 4.97
C GLU A 247 -11.16 -4.93 6.47
N ARG A 248 -11.40 -6.14 6.98
CA ARG A 248 -11.10 -6.52 8.37
C ARG A 248 -9.60 -6.44 8.68
N ILE A 249 -8.75 -6.99 7.80
CA ILE A 249 -7.28 -6.95 7.95
C ILE A 249 -6.77 -5.50 7.97
N LEU A 250 -7.24 -4.67 7.04
CA LEU A 250 -6.85 -3.25 6.98
C LEU A 250 -7.32 -2.48 8.22
N ALA A 251 -8.53 -2.75 8.72
CA ALA A 251 -9.05 -2.15 9.94
C ALA A 251 -8.24 -2.55 11.18
N GLU A 252 -7.81 -3.81 11.29
CA GLU A 252 -6.96 -4.29 12.38
C GLU A 252 -5.59 -3.59 12.40
N PHE A 253 -4.91 -3.49 11.24
CA PHE A 253 -3.67 -2.72 11.16
C PHE A 253 -3.88 -1.23 11.44
N SER A 254 -4.99 -0.67 10.97
CA SER A 254 -5.32 0.74 11.23
C SER A 254 -5.52 1.03 12.70
N ALA A 255 -6.19 0.15 13.44
CA ALA A 255 -6.38 0.27 14.89
C ALA A 255 -5.02 0.27 15.62
N ARG A 256 -4.13 -0.65 15.28
CA ARG A 256 -2.78 -0.72 15.86
C ARG A 256 -1.92 0.51 15.52
N VAL A 257 -2.02 1.03 14.29
CA VAL A 257 -1.40 2.30 13.92
C VAL A 257 -1.98 3.45 14.73
N GLY A 258 -3.29 3.45 14.98
CA GLY A 258 -3.98 4.45 15.79
C GLY A 258 -3.54 4.46 17.24
N GLU A 259 -3.29 3.29 17.83
CA GLU A 259 -2.76 3.14 19.20
C GLU A 259 -1.35 3.74 19.32
N ASP A 260 -0.53 3.63 18.29
CA ASP A 260 0.86 4.12 18.27
C ASP A 260 1.01 5.51 17.63
N ALA A 261 -0.07 6.14 17.21
CA ALA A 261 -0.05 7.35 16.37
C ALA A 261 0.72 8.53 16.97
N ASP A 262 0.72 8.68 18.31
CA ASP A 262 1.44 9.75 18.99
C ASP A 262 2.95 9.47 19.10
N ASN A 263 3.36 8.25 18.90
CA ASN A 263 4.76 7.82 18.96
C ASN A 263 5.43 7.77 17.59
N ILE A 264 4.64 7.50 16.53
CA ILE A 264 5.09 7.43 15.14
C ILE A 264 5.27 8.84 14.57
#